data_8c640edeaa592c2bb3c7f4f86bf2e0e6
#
_entry.id   8c640edeaa592c2bb3c7f4f86bf2e0e6
#
_cell.length_a   1.000
_cell.length_b   1.000
_cell.length_c   1.000
_cell.angle_alpha   90.00
_cell.angle_beta   90.00
_cell.angle_gamma   90.00
#
_symmetry.space_group_name_H-M   'P 1'
#
loop_
_entity.id
_entity.type
_entity.pdbx_description
1 polymer ?
#
loop_
_entity_poly.entity_id
_entity_poly.type
_entity_poly.pdbx_seq_one_letter_code
_entity_poly.pdbx_strand_id
1 'polypeptide(L)'
;MATQIFTGKEVTIEIGGDVYDEQVNSAVLVANNNSVTVQTLSGPVSAQLPASYELTITAYQDWGKVGSFSEALWAAALTGTNVAFEMTVGTKTLTGNCVPMFPDAGGAADGVLEFSLTLPVSGVPTLA
;
A
#
# COMPACT_ATOMS: atom_id res chain seq x y z
N MET A 1 -23.86 -19.13 5.08
CA MET A 1 -22.46 -18.82 4.70
C MET A 1 -21.70 -18.37 5.93
N ALA A 2 -20.54 -18.96 6.18
CA ALA A 2 -19.72 -18.57 7.32
C ALA A 2 -18.87 -17.35 6.96
N THR A 3 -18.79 -16.41 7.87
CA THR A 3 -17.92 -15.24 7.72
C THR A 3 -16.51 -15.58 8.19
N GLN A 4 -15.51 -15.28 7.35
CA GLN A 4 -14.12 -15.44 7.71
C GLN A 4 -13.58 -14.12 8.26
N ILE A 5 -12.89 -14.19 9.38
CA ILE A 5 -12.29 -13.03 10.02
C ILE A 5 -10.78 -13.17 9.90
N PHE A 6 -10.14 -12.15 9.30
CA PHE A 6 -8.69 -12.14 9.09
C PHE A 6 -8.03 -11.14 10.03
N THR A 7 -6.83 -11.48 10.47
CA THR A 7 -5.99 -10.58 11.26
C THR A 7 -4.83 -10.08 10.39
N GLY A 8 -4.04 -9.16 10.90
CA GLY A 8 -2.87 -8.67 10.17
C GLY A 8 -1.84 -9.74 9.83
N LYS A 9 -1.93 -10.91 10.45
CA LYS A 9 -1.04 -12.04 10.14
C LYS A 9 -1.35 -12.70 8.81
N GLU A 10 -2.55 -12.52 8.29
CA GLU A 10 -2.94 -13.04 6.99
C GLU A 10 -2.65 -12.09 5.84
N VAL A 11 -1.93 -10.97 6.12
CA VAL A 11 -1.54 -10.00 5.11
C VAL A 11 -0.06 -10.22 4.76
N THR A 12 0.21 -10.37 3.47
CA THR A 12 1.58 -10.40 2.94
C THR A 12 1.73 -9.33 1.89
N ILE A 13 2.93 -8.80 1.74
CA ILE A 13 3.22 -7.72 0.80
C ILE A 13 4.50 -8.00 0.02
N GLU A 14 4.43 -7.87 -1.31
CA GLU A 14 5.59 -7.91 -2.19
C GLU A 14 5.66 -6.58 -2.92
N ILE A 15 6.85 -6.01 -3.01
CA ILE A 15 7.09 -4.78 -3.76
C ILE A 15 8.32 -4.98 -4.62
N GLY A 16 8.17 -4.76 -5.92
CA GLY A 16 9.25 -4.98 -6.87
C GLY A 16 9.67 -6.43 -7.00
N GLY A 17 8.78 -7.37 -6.65
CA GLY A 17 9.06 -8.80 -6.71
C GLY A 17 9.68 -9.40 -5.46
N ASP A 18 9.95 -8.59 -4.44
CA ASP A 18 10.55 -9.04 -3.20
C ASP A 18 9.58 -8.96 -2.03
N VAL A 19 9.61 -9.96 -1.15
CA VAL A 19 8.75 -10.05 0.03
C VAL A 19 9.46 -9.39 1.21
N TYR A 20 8.78 -8.46 1.87
CA TYR A 20 9.34 -7.69 2.98
C TYR A 20 8.57 -7.89 4.29
N ASP A 21 7.92 -9.04 4.47
CA ASP A 21 7.06 -9.32 5.62
C ASP A 21 7.77 -9.16 6.96
N GLU A 22 9.08 -9.44 7.02
CA GLU A 22 9.85 -9.31 8.25
C GLU A 22 10.12 -7.86 8.64
N GLN A 23 10.06 -6.95 7.67
CA GLN A 23 10.35 -5.53 7.90
C GLN A 23 9.08 -4.69 7.98
N VAL A 24 8.00 -5.16 7.36
CA VAL A 24 6.73 -4.43 7.31
C VAL A 24 5.88 -4.79 8.51
N ASN A 25 5.53 -3.77 9.27
CA ASN A 25 4.68 -3.87 10.46
C ASN A 25 3.20 -3.80 10.08
N SER A 26 2.86 -2.98 9.10
CA SER A 26 1.48 -2.76 8.67
C SER A 26 1.46 -2.39 7.20
N ALA A 27 0.53 -2.98 6.45
CA ALA A 27 0.31 -2.64 5.05
C ALA A 27 -1.20 -2.58 4.79
N VAL A 28 -1.66 -1.45 4.28
CA VAL A 28 -3.08 -1.22 3.98
C VAL A 28 -3.21 -0.60 2.61
N LEU A 29 -4.04 -1.19 1.76
CA LEU A 29 -4.43 -0.58 0.50
C LEU A 29 -5.67 0.25 0.76
N VAL A 30 -5.51 1.57 0.75
CA VAL A 30 -6.60 2.51 1.05
C VAL A 30 -7.31 2.87 -0.23
N ALA A 31 -8.62 2.69 -0.24
CA ALA A 31 -9.45 3.09 -1.38
C ALA A 31 -10.14 4.41 -1.03
N ASN A 32 -9.89 5.44 -1.83
CA ASN A 32 -10.54 6.73 -1.69
C ASN A 32 -11.73 6.77 -2.64
N ASN A 33 -12.88 6.39 -2.11
CA ASN A 33 -14.10 6.30 -2.89
C ASN A 33 -14.67 7.68 -3.17
N ASN A 34 -15.26 7.83 -4.34
CA ASN A 34 -15.84 9.08 -4.75
C ASN A 34 -17.20 8.83 -5.41
N SER A 35 -18.16 9.66 -5.10
CA SER A 35 -19.50 9.55 -5.66
C SER A 35 -20.09 10.94 -5.90
N VAL A 36 -21.08 11.00 -6.78
CA VAL A 36 -21.83 12.22 -7.03
C VAL A 36 -23.32 11.90 -6.93
N THR A 37 -24.07 12.82 -6.34
CA THR A 37 -25.54 12.73 -6.27
C THR A 37 -26.13 13.93 -7.01
N VAL A 38 -27.00 13.65 -7.98
CA VAL A 38 -27.65 14.66 -8.79
C VAL A 38 -29.14 14.59 -8.53
N GLN A 39 -29.76 15.76 -8.33
CA GLN A 39 -31.18 15.86 -8.13
C GLN A 39 -31.88 15.86 -9.48
N THR A 40 -32.81 14.95 -9.70
CA THR A 40 -33.64 14.87 -10.88
C THR A 40 -35.11 15.07 -10.51
N LEU A 41 -35.96 15.20 -11.53
CA LEU A 41 -37.40 15.31 -11.30
C LEU A 41 -38.00 14.05 -10.66
N SER A 42 -37.34 12.91 -10.81
CA SER A 42 -37.75 11.64 -10.21
C SER A 42 -37.13 11.41 -8.83
N GLY A 43 -36.32 12.34 -8.35
CA GLY A 43 -35.61 12.23 -7.07
C GLY A 43 -34.10 12.25 -7.25
N PRO A 44 -33.35 12.01 -6.15
CA PRO A 44 -31.89 12.01 -6.23
C PRO A 44 -31.37 10.76 -6.93
N VAL A 45 -30.36 10.93 -7.77
CA VAL A 45 -29.66 9.85 -8.45
C VAL A 45 -28.18 9.94 -8.08
N SER A 46 -27.64 8.85 -7.58
CA SER A 46 -26.22 8.77 -7.18
C SER A 46 -25.44 7.91 -8.15
N ALA A 47 -24.23 8.33 -8.45
CA ALA A 47 -23.33 7.58 -9.32
C ALA A 47 -21.94 7.51 -8.69
N GLN A 48 -21.25 6.39 -8.91
CA GLN A 48 -19.89 6.21 -8.47
C GLN A 48 -18.92 6.87 -9.45
N LEU A 49 -18.01 7.67 -8.93
CA LEU A 49 -16.93 8.24 -9.72
C LEU A 49 -15.67 7.36 -9.55
N PRO A 50 -14.69 7.49 -10.44
CA PRO A 50 -13.45 6.74 -10.31
C PRO A 50 -12.80 6.96 -8.93
N ALA A 51 -12.41 5.86 -8.29
CA ALA A 51 -11.74 5.91 -7.00
C ALA A 51 -10.23 6.01 -7.19
N SER A 52 -9.55 6.63 -6.24
CA SER A 52 -8.09 6.60 -6.17
C SER A 52 -7.65 5.66 -5.07
N TYR A 53 -6.44 5.14 -5.20
CA TYR A 53 -5.90 4.14 -4.28
C TYR A 53 -4.54 4.57 -3.78
N GLU A 54 -4.25 4.21 -2.54
CA GLU A 54 -2.97 4.47 -1.91
C GLU A 54 -2.56 3.24 -1.11
N LEU A 55 -1.27 2.95 -1.11
CA LEU A 55 -0.70 1.87 -0.31
C LEU A 55 0.02 2.50 0.88
N THR A 56 -0.54 2.32 2.08
CA THR A 56 0.05 2.85 3.31
C THR A 56 0.80 1.73 4.01
N ILE A 57 2.10 1.95 4.23
CA ILE A 57 2.98 0.97 4.83
C ILE A 57 3.67 1.57 6.04
N THR A 58 3.66 0.83 7.16
CA THR A 58 4.49 1.13 8.32
C THR A 58 5.50 0.00 8.45
N ALA A 59 6.76 0.33 8.50
CA ALA A 59 7.84 -0.65 8.47
C ALA A 59 8.99 -0.22 9.36
N TYR A 60 9.84 -1.20 9.69
CA TYR A 60 11.08 -0.95 10.41
C TYR A 60 12.17 -0.55 9.43
N GLN A 61 13.00 0.40 9.82
CA GLN A 61 14.12 0.83 9.01
C GLN A 61 15.27 -0.16 9.10
N ASP A 62 15.86 -0.47 7.96
CA ASP A 62 17.07 -1.29 7.88
C ASP A 62 17.97 -0.67 6.81
N TRP A 63 19.01 0.00 7.26
CA TRP A 63 19.98 0.67 6.40
C TRP A 63 21.32 -0.05 6.53
N GLY A 64 21.78 -0.67 5.55
CA GLY A 64 23.07 -1.36 5.59
C GLY A 64 23.00 -2.82 5.19
N LYS A 65 21.82 -3.37 5.14
CA LYS A 65 21.60 -4.71 4.60
C LYS A 65 21.18 -4.58 3.15
N VAL A 66 21.92 -5.18 2.24
CA VAL A 66 21.60 -5.15 0.81
C VAL A 66 20.25 -5.83 0.59
N GLY A 67 19.37 -5.16 -0.16
CA GLY A 67 18.05 -5.69 -0.45
C GLY A 67 17.01 -5.45 0.65
N SER A 68 17.33 -4.63 1.65
CA SER A 68 16.34 -4.25 2.66
C SER A 68 15.25 -3.37 2.04
N PHE A 69 14.08 -3.32 2.70
CA PHE A 69 12.96 -2.55 2.20
C PHE A 69 13.26 -1.07 2.12
N SER A 70 13.93 -0.51 3.14
CA SER A 70 14.31 0.91 3.16
C SER A 70 15.23 1.27 2.00
N GLU A 71 16.24 0.45 1.74
CA GLU A 71 17.18 0.69 0.63
C GLU A 71 16.51 0.49 -0.72
N ALA A 72 15.63 -0.51 -0.85
CA ALA A 72 14.90 -0.76 -2.09
C ALA A 72 13.97 0.41 -2.43
N LEU A 73 13.25 0.95 -1.45
CA LEU A 73 12.38 2.11 -1.65
C LEU A 73 13.19 3.35 -2.04
N TRP A 74 14.32 3.56 -1.39
CA TRP A 74 15.18 4.70 -1.71
C TRP A 74 15.69 4.64 -3.15
N ALA A 75 16.17 3.47 -3.57
CA ALA A 75 16.65 3.28 -4.93
C ALA A 75 15.53 3.45 -5.96
N ALA A 76 14.35 2.90 -5.68
CA ALA A 76 13.19 3.04 -6.58
C ALA A 76 12.75 4.51 -6.69
N ALA A 77 12.74 5.24 -5.57
CA ALA A 77 12.37 6.65 -5.57
C ALA A 77 13.36 7.52 -6.36
N LEU A 78 14.64 7.15 -6.33
CA LEU A 78 15.64 7.86 -7.11
C LEU A 78 15.42 7.73 -8.62
N THR A 79 14.98 6.54 -9.08
CA THR A 79 14.70 6.33 -10.51
C THR A 79 13.37 6.94 -10.93
N GLY A 80 12.42 7.07 -10.00
CA GLY A 80 11.10 7.63 -10.27
C GLY A 80 10.20 6.72 -11.10
N THR A 81 10.59 5.47 -11.32
CA THR A 81 9.81 4.52 -12.09
C THR A 81 8.82 3.79 -11.19
N ASN A 82 7.58 3.61 -11.65
CA ASN A 82 6.57 2.88 -10.89
C ASN A 82 7.03 1.46 -10.58
N VAL A 83 6.66 0.98 -9.40
CA VAL A 83 7.04 -0.34 -8.91
C VAL A 83 5.80 -1.20 -8.77
N ALA A 84 5.88 -2.44 -9.22
CA ALA A 84 4.79 -3.40 -9.05
C ALA A 84 4.67 -3.81 -7.59
N PHE A 85 3.43 -3.94 -7.12
CA PHE A 85 3.18 -4.47 -5.78
C PHE A 85 2.16 -5.60 -5.85
N GLU A 86 2.24 -6.48 -4.88
CA GLU A 86 1.29 -7.57 -4.70
C GLU A 86 1.01 -7.73 -3.23
N MET A 87 -0.25 -7.58 -2.84
CA MET A 87 -0.66 -7.73 -1.45
C MET A 87 -1.69 -8.83 -1.35
N THR A 88 -1.41 -9.80 -0.51
CA THR A 88 -2.33 -10.90 -0.25
C THR A 88 -3.02 -10.69 1.10
N VAL A 89 -4.34 -10.73 1.08
CA VAL A 89 -5.15 -10.66 2.30
C VAL A 89 -6.03 -11.91 2.33
N GLY A 90 -5.76 -12.78 3.30
CA GLY A 90 -6.45 -14.07 3.36
C GLY A 90 -6.15 -14.92 2.13
N THR A 91 -7.18 -15.16 1.31
CA THR A 91 -7.05 -15.98 0.10
C THR A 91 -7.07 -15.17 -1.20
N LYS A 92 -7.18 -13.84 -1.08
CA LYS A 92 -7.26 -12.96 -2.26
C LYS A 92 -6.01 -12.11 -2.37
N THR A 93 -5.63 -11.83 -3.61
CA THR A 93 -4.43 -11.07 -3.92
C THR A 93 -4.80 -9.82 -4.71
N LEU A 94 -4.26 -8.68 -4.28
CA LEU A 94 -4.40 -7.40 -4.96
C LEU A 94 -3.07 -7.05 -5.61
N THR A 95 -3.10 -6.80 -6.92
CA THR A 95 -1.90 -6.46 -7.68
C THR A 95 -2.07 -5.11 -8.36
N GLY A 96 -0.98 -4.39 -8.51
CA GLY A 96 -0.98 -3.10 -9.18
C GLY A 96 0.41 -2.50 -9.20
N ASN A 97 0.47 -1.22 -9.58
CA ASN A 97 1.70 -0.46 -9.60
C ASN A 97 1.57 0.74 -8.67
N CYS A 98 2.61 1.02 -7.92
CA CYS A 98 2.66 2.18 -7.05
C CYS A 98 3.82 3.10 -7.41
N VAL A 99 3.68 4.37 -7.02
CA VAL A 99 4.73 5.36 -7.23
C VAL A 99 5.67 5.29 -6.03
N PRO A 100 6.97 5.03 -6.25
CA PRO A 100 7.91 4.94 -5.13
C PRO A 100 8.14 6.31 -4.50
N MET A 101 8.25 6.31 -3.18
CA MET A 101 8.52 7.52 -2.39
C MET A 101 9.70 7.26 -1.47
N PHE A 102 10.40 8.34 -1.11
CA PHE A 102 11.55 8.22 -0.21
C PHE A 102 11.07 7.91 1.21
N PRO A 103 11.61 6.86 1.85
CA PRO A 103 11.30 6.59 3.24
C PRO A 103 12.06 7.52 4.17
N ASP A 104 11.53 7.71 5.37
CA ASP A 104 12.22 8.47 6.41
C ASP A 104 13.44 7.71 6.91
N ALA A 105 14.46 8.44 7.30
CA ALA A 105 15.68 7.87 7.85
C ALA A 105 15.99 8.53 9.20
N GLY A 106 16.31 7.69 10.18
CA GLY A 106 16.66 8.16 11.52
C GLY A 106 15.53 8.03 12.52
N GLY A 107 15.79 8.45 13.74
CA GLY A 107 14.82 8.38 14.84
C GLY A 107 15.47 8.76 16.17
N ALA A 108 14.74 8.48 17.26
CA ALA A 108 15.21 8.78 18.61
C ALA A 108 16.24 7.75 19.09
N ALA A 109 17.17 8.18 19.92
CA ALA A 109 18.26 7.33 20.39
C ALA A 109 17.80 6.09 21.18
N ASP A 110 16.68 6.21 21.85
CA ASP A 110 16.13 5.14 22.68
C ASP A 110 14.93 4.45 22.05
N GLY A 111 14.64 4.74 20.78
CA GLY A 111 13.51 4.17 20.06
C GLY A 111 13.92 3.20 18.98
N VAL A 112 12.98 2.39 18.55
CA VAL A 112 13.13 1.55 17.37
C VAL A 112 12.91 2.40 16.13
N LEU A 113 13.76 2.25 15.12
CA LEU A 113 13.64 3.02 13.89
C LEU A 113 12.52 2.47 13.02
N GLU A 114 11.49 3.28 12.83
CA GLU A 114 10.34 2.96 12.00
C GLU A 114 10.06 4.07 11.01
N PHE A 115 9.28 3.78 9.99
CA PHE A 115 8.75 4.81 9.10
C PHE A 115 7.34 4.42 8.65
N SER A 116 6.53 5.44 8.37
CA SER A 116 5.23 5.28 7.71
C SER A 116 5.27 5.99 6.38
N LEU A 117 4.76 5.35 5.36
CA LEU A 117 4.84 5.86 4.01
C LEU A 117 3.56 5.58 3.25
N THR A 118 3.09 6.55 2.48
CA THR A 118 1.94 6.39 1.60
C THR A 118 2.44 6.44 0.16
N LEU A 119 2.21 5.34 -0.56
CA LEU A 119 2.60 5.20 -1.95
C LEU A 119 1.35 5.33 -2.82
N PRO A 120 1.24 6.36 -3.67
CA PRO A 120 0.11 6.45 -4.59
C PRO A 120 0.09 5.26 -5.54
N VAL A 121 -1.09 4.71 -5.77
CA VAL A 121 -1.28 3.58 -6.68
C VAL A 121 -1.73 4.10 -8.04
N SER A 122 -1.07 3.65 -9.09
CA SER A 122 -1.40 4.03 -10.46
C SER A 122 -2.50 3.12 -11.00
N GLY A 123 -3.67 3.70 -11.27
CA GLY A 123 -4.80 2.97 -11.81
C GLY A 123 -5.57 2.19 -10.74
N VAL A 124 -6.38 1.25 -11.19
CA VAL A 124 -7.19 0.40 -10.30
C VAL A 124 -6.46 -0.92 -10.08
N PRO A 125 -6.21 -1.32 -8.81
CA PRO A 125 -5.60 -2.62 -8.54
C PRO A 125 -6.49 -3.77 -9.00
N THR A 126 -5.87 -4.87 -9.37
CA THR A 126 -6.57 -6.08 -9.80
C THR A 126 -6.73 -7.01 -8.61
N LEU A 127 -7.97 -7.46 -8.40
CA LEU A 127 -8.29 -8.45 -7.36
C LEU A 127 -8.38 -9.83 -7.98
N ALA A 128 -7.63 -10.77 -7.44
CA ALA A 128 -7.65 -12.17 -7.92
C ALA A 128 -7.78 -13.18 -6.80
#